data_c424cda4965ec5ba8eacda58bb639caa
#
_entry.id   c424cda4965ec5ba8eacda58bb639caa
#
_cell.length_a   1.000
_cell.length_b   1.000
_cell.length_c   1.000
_cell.angle_alpha   90.00
_cell.angle_beta   90.00
_cell.angle_gamma   90.00
#
_symmetry.space_group_name_H-M   'P 1'
#
loop_
_entity.id
_entity.type
_entity.pdbx_description
1 polymer ?
#
loop_
_entity_poly.entity_id
_entity_poly.type
_entity_poly.pdbx_seq_one_letter_code
_entity_poly.pdbx_strand_id
1 'polypeptide(L)'
;AHLQSFAASDRLHHIVTLNPEQIMAARSNPAIRSAIARADLITIDGVGLAMALRLAKLEPAVRVTGVDLVPWLASSTIPTYLLGGRPGAAELARDRLGPSSPVCGAWSGGQAAAFDDNQTIDRIRTSQAVAVAVAYGVPGQLAWIERNRAALEAAGVRIVIGVGGTLDYLSGMVRRAPAPIRAIGLEFAWRLVSEPWRIRRQAVLPHFAFLAGCEVIGRRRTGH
;
A
#
# COMPACT_ATOMS: atom_id res chain seq x y z
N ALA A 1 2.91 -18.00 -1.76
CA ALA A 1 2.69 -18.60 -3.09
C ALA A 1 2.55 -17.52 -4.17
N HIS A 2 1.53 -16.63 -4.16
CA HIS A 2 1.29 -15.66 -5.25
C HIS A 2 2.46 -14.72 -5.54
N LEU A 3 3.13 -14.15 -4.53
CA LEU A 3 4.24 -13.23 -4.76
C LEU A 3 5.45 -13.90 -5.43
N GLN A 4 5.73 -15.16 -5.10
CA GLN A 4 6.79 -15.92 -5.75
C GLN A 4 6.45 -16.22 -7.22
N SER A 5 5.18 -16.56 -7.50
CA SER A 5 4.70 -16.74 -8.86
C SER A 5 4.79 -15.44 -9.67
N PHE A 6 4.42 -14.29 -9.07
CA PHE A 6 4.54 -12.99 -9.72
C PHE A 6 6.00 -12.60 -9.98
N ALA A 7 6.91 -12.89 -9.05
CA ALA A 7 8.34 -12.61 -9.23
C ALA A 7 8.98 -13.42 -10.37
N ALA A 8 8.44 -14.61 -10.65
CA ALA A 8 8.90 -15.48 -11.75
C ALA A 8 8.19 -15.21 -13.09
N SER A 9 7.27 -14.27 -13.13
CA SER A 9 6.51 -13.87 -14.32
C SER A 9 7.36 -13.00 -15.27
N ASP A 10 6.92 -12.87 -16.50
CA ASP A 10 7.51 -11.99 -17.52
C ASP A 10 6.85 -10.60 -17.60
N ARG A 11 5.74 -10.38 -16.85
CA ARG A 11 5.00 -9.11 -16.82
C ARG A 11 4.96 -8.48 -15.42
N LEU A 12 4.61 -7.18 -15.36
CA LEU A 12 4.42 -6.46 -14.10
C LEU A 12 3.06 -6.80 -13.47
N HIS A 13 3.08 -7.14 -12.18
CA HIS A 13 1.90 -7.33 -11.34
C HIS A 13 1.74 -6.19 -10.34
N HIS A 14 0.57 -5.59 -10.33
CA HIS A 14 0.22 -4.53 -9.39
C HIS A 14 -0.59 -5.09 -8.21
N ILE A 15 -0.08 -4.89 -7.00
CA ILE A 15 -0.73 -5.29 -5.76
C ILE A 15 -1.24 -4.04 -5.03
N VAL A 16 -2.52 -4.03 -4.74
CA VAL A 16 -3.17 -2.93 -4.01
C VAL A 16 -3.51 -3.38 -2.59
N THR A 17 -2.95 -2.70 -1.60
CA THR A 17 -3.37 -2.82 -0.19
C THR A 17 -4.57 -1.90 0.03
N LEU A 18 -5.78 -2.42 -0.26
CA LEU A 18 -7.00 -1.62 -0.33
C LEU A 18 -7.47 -1.19 1.06
N ASN A 19 -7.74 0.10 1.21
CA ASN A 19 -8.21 0.69 2.45
C ASN A 19 -9.38 1.67 2.20
N PRO A 20 -10.10 2.12 3.25
CA PRO A 20 -11.22 3.05 3.10
C PRO A 20 -10.88 4.36 2.38
N GLU A 21 -9.68 4.92 2.59
CA GLU A 21 -9.26 6.17 1.91
C GLU A 21 -9.18 5.96 0.39
N GLN A 22 -8.65 4.82 -0.07
CA GLN A 22 -8.58 4.48 -1.50
C GLN A 22 -9.96 4.26 -2.11
N ILE A 23 -10.87 3.60 -1.39
CA ILE A 23 -12.25 3.39 -1.84
C ILE A 23 -12.95 4.74 -2.02
N MET A 24 -12.82 5.63 -1.04
CA MET A 24 -13.44 6.96 -1.12
C MET A 24 -12.80 7.81 -2.24
N ALA A 25 -11.49 7.73 -2.44
CA ALA A 25 -10.82 8.38 -3.55
C ALA A 25 -11.29 7.83 -4.92
N ALA A 26 -11.51 6.52 -5.05
CA ALA A 26 -11.99 5.88 -6.27
C ALA A 26 -13.43 6.30 -6.63
N ARG A 27 -14.25 6.70 -5.67
CA ARG A 27 -15.61 7.21 -5.92
C ARG A 27 -15.61 8.53 -6.69
N SER A 28 -14.67 9.41 -6.37
CA SER A 28 -14.56 10.76 -6.97
C SER A 28 -13.55 10.82 -8.11
N ASN A 29 -12.69 9.82 -8.26
CA ASN A 29 -11.62 9.81 -9.27
C ASN A 29 -11.65 8.53 -10.11
N PRO A 30 -12.12 8.62 -11.39
CA PRO A 30 -12.17 7.48 -12.30
C PRO A 30 -10.81 6.80 -12.56
N ALA A 31 -9.71 7.58 -12.56
CA ALA A 31 -8.37 7.03 -12.78
C ALA A 31 -7.94 6.13 -11.61
N ILE A 32 -8.22 6.54 -10.36
CA ILE A 32 -7.95 5.72 -9.17
C ILE A 32 -8.81 4.46 -9.18
N ARG A 33 -10.09 4.58 -9.53
CA ARG A 33 -11.00 3.42 -9.66
C ARG A 33 -10.48 2.43 -10.70
N SER A 34 -10.05 2.91 -11.86
CA SER A 34 -9.48 2.08 -12.91
C SER A 34 -8.17 1.41 -12.47
N ALA A 35 -7.29 2.13 -11.75
CA ALA A 35 -6.05 1.59 -11.21
C ALA A 35 -6.31 0.43 -10.24
N ILE A 36 -7.29 0.57 -9.33
CA ILE A 36 -7.69 -0.50 -8.41
C ILE A 36 -8.31 -1.68 -9.18
N ALA A 37 -9.18 -1.42 -10.16
CA ALA A 37 -9.83 -2.47 -10.94
C ALA A 37 -8.84 -3.28 -11.80
N ARG A 38 -7.72 -2.70 -12.20
CA ARG A 38 -6.65 -3.38 -12.95
C ARG A 38 -5.59 -4.05 -12.06
N ALA A 39 -5.74 -4.02 -10.74
CA ALA A 39 -4.81 -4.69 -9.84
C ALA A 39 -4.87 -6.21 -10.04
N ASP A 40 -3.69 -6.85 -10.10
CA ASP A 40 -3.57 -8.31 -10.21
C ASP A 40 -3.89 -9.01 -8.88
N LEU A 41 -3.70 -8.30 -7.76
CA LEU A 41 -4.04 -8.77 -6.43
C LEU A 41 -4.50 -7.60 -5.56
N ILE A 42 -5.60 -7.79 -4.86
CA ILE A 42 -6.09 -6.84 -3.86
C ILE A 42 -6.04 -7.51 -2.50
N THR A 43 -5.34 -6.89 -1.55
CA THR A 43 -5.37 -7.27 -0.14
C THR A 43 -6.15 -6.22 0.66
N ILE A 44 -6.68 -6.61 1.80
CA ILE A 44 -7.46 -5.71 2.66
C ILE A 44 -6.53 -5.08 3.69
N ASP A 45 -6.40 -3.75 3.65
CA ASP A 45 -5.71 -2.96 4.67
C ASP A 45 -6.73 -2.11 5.43
N GLY A 46 -6.78 -2.30 6.74
CA GLY A 46 -7.69 -1.59 7.62
C GLY A 46 -8.85 -2.43 8.15
N VAL A 47 -9.05 -2.32 9.47
CA VAL A 47 -10.08 -3.08 10.20
C VAL A 47 -11.49 -2.69 9.74
N GLY A 48 -11.72 -1.41 9.45
CA GLY A 48 -13.04 -0.92 9.02
C GLY A 48 -13.52 -1.57 7.72
N LEU A 49 -12.63 -1.74 6.74
CA LEU A 49 -12.97 -2.42 5.49
C LEU A 49 -13.20 -3.92 5.72
N ALA A 50 -12.33 -4.58 6.50
CA ALA A 50 -12.49 -5.99 6.83
C ALA A 50 -13.81 -6.26 7.56
N MET A 51 -14.21 -5.39 8.49
CA MET A 51 -15.48 -5.47 9.19
C MET A 51 -16.68 -5.27 8.24
N ALA A 52 -16.61 -4.28 7.35
CA ALA A 52 -17.68 -4.02 6.37
C ALA A 52 -17.90 -5.24 5.45
N LEU A 53 -16.83 -5.85 4.96
CA LEU A 53 -16.90 -7.07 4.14
C LEU A 53 -17.52 -8.26 4.90
N ARG A 54 -17.13 -8.47 6.16
CA ARG A 54 -17.75 -9.49 7.02
C ARG A 54 -19.24 -9.28 7.21
N LEU A 55 -19.63 -8.06 7.54
CA LEU A 55 -21.04 -7.72 7.76
C LEU A 55 -21.89 -7.86 6.48
N ALA A 56 -21.26 -7.62 5.33
CA ALA A 56 -21.88 -7.83 4.01
C ALA A 56 -21.88 -9.32 3.57
N LYS A 57 -21.37 -10.24 4.40
CA LYS A 57 -21.22 -11.66 4.06
C LYS A 57 -20.39 -11.93 2.79
N LEU A 58 -19.50 -11.00 2.45
CA LEU A 58 -18.53 -11.20 1.40
C LEU A 58 -17.37 -12.01 1.98
N GLU A 59 -16.85 -12.95 1.18
CA GLU A 59 -15.73 -13.81 1.57
C GLU A 59 -14.62 -12.97 2.22
N PRO A 60 -14.10 -13.38 3.40
CA PRO A 60 -13.09 -12.61 4.08
C PRO A 60 -11.80 -12.66 3.26
N ALA A 61 -11.54 -11.59 2.53
CA ALA A 61 -10.20 -11.36 2.04
C ALA A 61 -9.24 -11.33 3.24
N VAL A 62 -8.18 -12.10 3.18
CA VAL A 62 -7.17 -12.14 4.25
C VAL A 62 -6.63 -10.72 4.41
N ARG A 63 -6.69 -10.19 5.65
CA ARG A 63 -6.13 -8.87 5.95
C ARG A 63 -4.61 -8.96 5.88
N VAL A 64 -4.04 -8.38 4.84
CA VAL A 64 -2.59 -8.25 4.65
C VAL A 64 -2.28 -6.79 4.39
N THR A 65 -1.51 -6.18 5.27
CA THR A 65 -1.17 -4.76 5.20
C THR A 65 0.21 -4.54 4.58
N GLY A 66 0.52 -3.31 4.17
CA GLY A 66 1.88 -2.97 3.73
C GLY A 66 2.94 -3.28 4.78
N VAL A 67 2.59 -3.11 6.09
CA VAL A 67 3.49 -3.40 7.22
C VAL A 67 3.74 -4.90 7.42
N ASP A 68 2.90 -5.77 6.85
CA ASP A 68 3.12 -7.21 6.82
C ASP A 68 3.90 -7.62 5.56
N LEU A 69 3.59 -6.98 4.42
CA LEU A 69 4.18 -7.32 3.11
C LEU A 69 5.66 -6.94 2.99
N VAL A 70 6.07 -5.76 3.46
CA VAL A 70 7.46 -5.32 3.32
C VAL A 70 8.42 -6.18 4.14
N PRO A 71 8.17 -6.50 5.43
CA PRO A 71 9.00 -7.45 6.18
C PRO A 71 9.01 -8.85 5.56
N TRP A 72 7.88 -9.29 5.00
CA TRP A 72 7.83 -10.58 4.29
C TRP A 72 8.73 -10.56 3.05
N LEU A 73 8.70 -9.51 2.23
CA LEU A 73 9.62 -9.33 1.10
C LEU A 73 11.07 -9.32 1.58
N ALA A 74 11.35 -8.61 2.67
CA ALA A 74 12.68 -8.53 3.26
C ALA A 74 13.21 -9.86 3.81
N SER A 75 12.33 -10.82 4.11
CA SER A 75 12.68 -12.19 4.51
C SER A 75 12.63 -13.20 3.36
N SER A 76 12.26 -12.77 2.17
CA SER A 76 12.21 -13.58 0.95
C SER A 76 13.54 -13.57 0.20
N THR A 77 13.57 -14.11 -1.01
CA THR A 77 14.70 -14.01 -1.95
C THR A 77 14.46 -13.00 -3.07
N ILE A 78 13.37 -12.21 -3.00
CA ILE A 78 12.95 -11.30 -4.05
C ILE A 78 13.67 -9.95 -3.90
N PRO A 79 14.57 -9.55 -4.83
CA PRO A 79 15.21 -8.24 -4.81
C PRO A 79 14.18 -7.13 -4.75
N THR A 80 14.20 -6.34 -3.67
CA THR A 80 13.15 -5.37 -3.37
C THR A 80 13.71 -3.95 -3.26
N TYR A 81 13.07 -2.98 -3.92
CA TYR A 81 13.35 -1.56 -3.80
C TYR A 81 12.32 -0.87 -2.90
N LEU A 82 12.78 -0.06 -1.96
CA LEU A 82 11.92 0.75 -1.08
C LEU A 82 11.87 2.18 -1.61
N LEU A 83 10.67 2.67 -1.93
CA LEU A 83 10.47 3.96 -2.57
C LEU A 83 9.53 4.87 -1.79
N GLY A 84 9.97 6.09 -1.46
CA GLY A 84 9.15 7.11 -0.83
C GLY A 84 9.15 7.06 0.70
N GLY A 85 8.05 7.47 1.30
CA GLY A 85 7.96 7.76 2.74
C GLY A 85 8.37 9.19 3.07
N ARG A 86 8.58 9.48 4.33
CA ARG A 86 9.18 10.76 4.77
C ARG A 86 10.65 10.83 4.33
N PRO A 87 11.23 12.04 4.23
CA PRO A 87 12.64 12.17 3.89
C PRO A 87 13.53 11.29 4.80
N GLY A 88 14.32 10.41 4.20
CA GLY A 88 15.18 9.44 4.89
C GLY A 88 14.47 8.15 5.36
N ALA A 89 13.15 8.02 5.21
CA ALA A 89 12.41 6.86 5.73
C ALA A 89 12.74 5.55 4.99
N ALA A 90 12.86 5.59 3.67
CA ALA A 90 13.17 4.39 2.89
C ALA A 90 14.57 3.86 3.22
N GLU A 91 15.55 4.73 3.32
CA GLU A 91 16.94 4.42 3.64
C GLU A 91 17.06 3.84 5.06
N LEU A 92 16.45 4.49 6.06
CA LEU A 92 16.43 3.99 7.44
C LEU A 92 15.66 2.67 7.56
N ALA A 93 14.58 2.48 6.80
CA ALA A 93 13.85 1.22 6.78
C ALA A 93 14.72 0.08 6.23
N ARG A 94 15.46 0.32 5.13
CA ARG A 94 16.44 -0.64 4.60
C ARG A 94 17.48 -1.02 5.64
N ASP A 95 18.07 -0.01 6.30
CA ASP A 95 19.15 -0.24 7.28
C ASP A 95 18.65 -1.06 8.49
N ARG A 96 17.39 -0.86 8.90
CA ARG A 96 16.74 -1.63 9.98
C ARG A 96 16.35 -3.04 9.58
N LEU A 97 16.00 -3.26 8.32
CA LEU A 97 15.73 -4.61 7.80
C LEU A 97 17.02 -5.45 7.72
N GLY A 98 18.18 -4.79 7.73
CA GLY A 98 19.48 -5.40 7.86
C GLY A 98 20.10 -5.88 6.54
N PRO A 99 21.40 -6.16 6.55
CA PRO A 99 22.19 -6.48 5.35
C PRO A 99 21.84 -7.85 4.76
N SER A 100 21.22 -8.75 5.53
CA SER A 100 20.78 -10.06 5.04
C SER A 100 19.45 -10.02 4.27
N SER A 101 18.75 -8.86 4.26
CA SER A 101 17.53 -8.72 3.50
C SER A 101 17.81 -8.51 2.01
N PRO A 102 16.94 -8.97 1.10
CA PRO A 102 17.08 -8.75 -0.34
C PRO A 102 16.71 -7.32 -0.76
N VAL A 103 16.76 -6.34 0.16
CA VAL A 103 16.51 -4.94 -0.18
C VAL A 103 17.72 -4.38 -0.93
N CYS A 104 17.61 -4.35 -2.26
CA CYS A 104 18.66 -3.96 -3.19
C CYS A 104 18.80 -2.44 -3.39
N GLY A 105 17.83 -1.65 -2.89
CA GLY A 105 17.88 -0.20 -2.94
C GLY A 105 16.77 0.47 -2.15
N ALA A 106 16.98 1.74 -1.82
CA ALA A 106 16.01 2.57 -1.12
C ALA A 106 16.19 4.03 -1.50
N TRP A 107 15.07 4.75 -1.65
CA TRP A 107 15.07 6.18 -1.91
C TRP A 107 13.80 6.85 -1.41
N SER A 108 13.95 7.77 -0.49
CA SER A 108 12.82 8.53 0.07
C SER A 108 12.42 9.76 -0.77
N GLY A 109 13.17 10.06 -1.84
CA GLY A 109 12.82 11.09 -2.82
C GLY A 109 11.82 10.62 -3.87
N GLY A 110 11.75 11.32 -4.99
CA GLY A 110 10.89 10.95 -6.12
C GLY A 110 9.41 11.01 -5.76
N GLN A 111 8.97 12.12 -5.23
CA GLN A 111 7.55 12.35 -4.87
C GLN A 111 6.61 11.89 -6.01
N ALA A 112 5.33 11.78 -5.76
CA ALA A 112 4.31 11.44 -6.77
C ALA A 112 4.24 12.41 -7.97
N ALA A 113 5.10 13.43 -8.00
CA ALA A 113 5.22 14.40 -9.06
C ALA A 113 6.00 13.85 -10.27
N ALA A 114 5.50 14.13 -11.48
CA ALA A 114 5.99 13.51 -12.71
C ALA A 114 7.43 13.90 -13.09
N PHE A 115 7.94 15.03 -12.63
CA PHE A 115 9.28 15.50 -12.99
C PHE A 115 10.42 14.63 -12.46
N ASP A 116 10.18 13.83 -11.42
CA ASP A 116 11.16 12.92 -10.83
C ASP A 116 11.09 11.49 -11.38
N ASP A 117 10.14 11.19 -12.26
CA ASP A 117 9.86 9.82 -12.70
C ASP A 117 11.07 9.16 -13.36
N ASN A 118 11.76 9.83 -14.29
CA ASN A 118 12.91 9.26 -14.98
C ASN A 118 14.04 8.91 -14.02
N GLN A 119 14.37 9.81 -13.10
CA GLN A 119 15.41 9.57 -12.08
C GLN A 119 15.01 8.40 -11.17
N THR A 120 13.75 8.31 -10.78
CA THR A 120 13.22 7.22 -9.96
C THR A 120 13.35 5.87 -10.68
N ILE A 121 12.93 5.80 -11.93
CA ILE A 121 13.00 4.57 -12.74
C ILE A 121 14.45 4.15 -12.99
N ASP A 122 15.36 5.08 -13.23
CA ASP A 122 16.78 4.76 -13.43
C ASP A 122 17.43 4.19 -12.18
N ARG A 123 17.08 4.72 -10.99
CA ARG A 123 17.53 4.16 -9.71
C ARG A 123 17.00 2.73 -9.51
N ILE A 124 15.73 2.48 -9.80
CA ILE A 124 15.11 1.16 -9.70
C ILE A 124 15.79 0.19 -10.68
N ARG A 125 15.97 0.58 -11.94
CA ARG A 125 16.66 -0.23 -12.97
C ARG A 125 18.08 -0.59 -12.55
N THR A 126 18.85 0.37 -12.08
CA THR A 126 20.25 0.16 -11.63
C THR A 126 20.33 -0.79 -10.44
N SER A 127 19.31 -0.80 -9.57
CA SER A 127 19.25 -1.71 -8.42
C SER A 127 18.89 -3.16 -8.78
N GLN A 128 18.46 -3.42 -10.01
CA GLN A 128 17.98 -4.73 -10.47
C GLN A 128 16.80 -5.27 -9.62
N ALA A 129 15.96 -4.40 -9.11
CA ALA A 129 14.82 -4.78 -8.29
C ALA A 129 13.77 -5.55 -9.09
N VAL A 130 13.29 -6.65 -8.50
CA VAL A 130 12.15 -7.43 -8.99
C VAL A 130 10.84 -6.94 -8.35
N ALA A 131 10.89 -6.46 -7.12
CA ALA A 131 9.76 -5.87 -6.42
C ALA A 131 10.02 -4.40 -6.03
N VAL A 132 8.98 -3.56 -6.09
CA VAL A 132 9.04 -2.16 -5.65
C VAL A 132 7.90 -1.89 -4.66
N ALA A 133 8.27 -1.48 -3.44
CA ALA A 133 7.32 -1.04 -2.40
C ALA A 133 7.21 0.49 -2.41
N VAL A 134 6.06 1.02 -2.85
CA VAL A 134 5.83 2.45 -3.07
C VAL A 134 5.08 3.07 -1.90
N ALA A 135 5.71 4.00 -1.21
CA ALA A 135 5.21 4.68 0.01
C ALA A 135 4.82 6.15 -0.23
N TYR A 136 4.23 6.49 -1.36
CA TYR A 136 3.80 7.87 -1.67
C TYR A 136 2.42 8.24 -1.08
N GLY A 137 1.79 7.32 -0.36
CA GLY A 137 0.46 7.53 0.22
C GLY A 137 -0.65 7.57 -0.82
N VAL A 138 -1.89 7.71 -0.32
CA VAL A 138 -3.10 7.78 -1.16
C VAL A 138 -3.41 9.25 -1.48
N PRO A 139 -3.76 9.60 -2.72
CA PRO A 139 -3.88 8.77 -3.92
C PRO A 139 -2.56 8.64 -4.72
N GLY A 140 -1.51 9.32 -4.30
CA GLY A 140 -0.28 9.53 -5.07
C GLY A 140 0.38 8.23 -5.55
N GLN A 141 0.46 7.20 -4.69
CA GLN A 141 1.09 5.93 -5.06
C GLN A 141 0.37 5.22 -6.22
N LEU A 142 -0.96 5.23 -6.26
CA LEU A 142 -1.72 4.61 -7.35
C LEU A 142 -1.49 5.35 -8.67
N ALA A 143 -1.54 6.68 -8.63
CA ALA A 143 -1.30 7.50 -9.82
C ALA A 143 0.13 7.32 -10.34
N TRP A 144 1.13 7.27 -9.44
CA TRP A 144 2.52 7.07 -9.81
C TRP A 144 2.75 5.70 -10.45
N ILE A 145 2.22 4.63 -9.83
CA ILE A 145 2.34 3.25 -10.34
C ILE A 145 1.73 3.14 -11.74
N GLU A 146 0.52 3.65 -11.94
CA GLU A 146 -0.15 3.58 -13.24
C GLU A 146 0.59 4.37 -14.33
N ARG A 147 1.08 5.56 -14.01
CA ARG A 147 1.83 6.40 -14.94
C ARG A 147 3.16 5.74 -15.37
N ASN A 148 3.80 5.02 -14.45
CA ASN A 148 5.12 4.43 -14.67
C ASN A 148 5.08 2.92 -14.97
N ARG A 149 3.89 2.32 -15.17
CA ARG A 149 3.73 0.87 -15.36
C ARG A 149 4.66 0.30 -16.42
N ALA A 150 4.65 0.87 -17.63
CA ALA A 150 5.49 0.41 -18.75
C ALA A 150 7.00 0.59 -18.45
N ALA A 151 7.38 1.70 -17.83
CA ALA A 151 8.77 1.97 -17.48
C ALA A 151 9.30 1.03 -16.36
N LEU A 152 8.46 0.70 -15.38
CA LEU A 152 8.77 -0.29 -14.34
C LEU A 152 8.96 -1.68 -14.95
N GLU A 153 8.06 -2.09 -15.84
CA GLU A 153 8.15 -3.38 -16.52
C GLU A 153 9.41 -3.48 -17.38
N ALA A 154 9.73 -2.44 -18.14
CA ALA A 154 10.97 -2.33 -18.93
C ALA A 154 12.24 -2.27 -18.05
N ALA A 155 12.12 -1.79 -16.81
CA ALA A 155 13.21 -1.83 -15.82
C ALA A 155 13.41 -3.21 -15.18
N GLY A 156 12.61 -4.23 -15.52
CA GLY A 156 12.71 -5.58 -14.97
C GLY A 156 11.84 -5.83 -13.74
N VAL A 157 11.05 -4.84 -13.30
CA VAL A 157 10.15 -5.00 -12.16
C VAL A 157 8.99 -5.94 -12.52
N ARG A 158 8.71 -6.89 -11.62
CA ARG A 158 7.61 -7.86 -11.76
C ARG A 158 6.52 -7.67 -10.73
N ILE A 159 6.83 -7.00 -9.62
CA ILE A 159 5.88 -6.72 -8.55
C ILE A 159 5.96 -5.24 -8.17
N VAL A 160 4.83 -4.56 -8.16
CA VAL A 160 4.73 -3.21 -7.58
C VAL A 160 3.61 -3.18 -6.56
N ILE A 161 3.89 -2.64 -5.35
CA ILE A 161 2.97 -2.63 -4.22
C ILE A 161 2.86 -1.23 -3.66
N GLY A 162 1.64 -0.69 -3.57
CA GLY A 162 1.39 0.54 -2.82
C GLY A 162 1.31 0.23 -1.31
N VAL A 163 2.30 0.68 -0.54
CA VAL A 163 2.43 0.35 0.90
C VAL A 163 2.10 1.52 1.83
N GLY A 164 1.73 2.67 1.29
CA GLY A 164 1.34 3.86 2.08
C GLY A 164 2.44 4.30 3.04
N GLY A 165 2.10 4.48 4.31
CA GLY A 165 3.05 4.93 5.34
C GLY A 165 3.85 3.82 6.02
N THR A 166 4.02 2.67 5.38
CA THR A 166 4.73 1.52 5.95
C THR A 166 6.20 1.83 6.22
N LEU A 167 6.87 2.54 5.32
CA LEU A 167 8.28 2.86 5.46
C LEU A 167 8.54 3.81 6.64
N ASP A 168 7.60 4.70 6.95
CA ASP A 168 7.68 5.57 8.14
C ASP A 168 7.66 4.74 9.45
N TYR A 169 6.92 3.63 9.48
CA TYR A 169 6.90 2.71 10.62
C TYR A 169 8.18 1.87 10.69
N LEU A 170 8.60 1.29 9.58
CA LEU A 170 9.80 0.44 9.53
C LEU A 170 11.07 1.24 9.82
N SER A 171 11.12 2.50 9.39
CA SER A 171 12.20 3.44 9.74
C SER A 171 12.20 3.83 11.22
N GLY A 172 11.09 3.60 11.95
CA GLY A 172 10.87 4.04 13.33
C GLY A 172 10.67 5.55 13.49
N MET A 173 10.56 6.30 12.41
CA MET A 173 10.20 7.73 12.47
C MET A 173 8.79 7.93 13.02
N VAL A 174 7.92 6.95 12.82
CA VAL A 174 6.56 6.93 13.37
C VAL A 174 6.38 5.69 14.25
N ARG A 175 5.91 5.88 15.47
CA ARG A 175 5.61 4.75 16.35
C ARG A 175 4.31 4.08 15.94
N ARG A 176 4.35 2.78 15.73
CA ARG A 176 3.15 1.98 15.51
C ARG A 176 2.32 1.92 16.79
N ALA A 177 1.00 1.81 16.66
CA ALA A 177 0.12 1.62 17.80
C ALA A 177 0.52 0.38 18.63
N PRO A 178 0.45 0.44 19.96
CA PRO A 178 0.64 -0.74 20.81
C PRO A 178 -0.26 -1.91 20.41
N ALA A 179 0.18 -3.14 20.69
CA ALA A 179 -0.53 -4.34 20.28
C ALA A 179 -2.01 -4.38 20.72
N PRO A 180 -2.40 -3.98 21.95
CA PRO A 180 -3.80 -3.93 22.35
C PRO A 180 -4.64 -2.99 21.50
N ILE A 181 -4.11 -1.79 21.16
CA ILE A 181 -4.81 -0.80 20.33
C ILE A 181 -4.99 -1.34 18.91
N ARG A 182 -4.01 -2.06 18.37
CA ARG A 182 -4.09 -2.72 17.07
C ARG A 182 -5.11 -3.85 17.07
N ALA A 183 -5.18 -4.64 18.15
CA ALA A 183 -6.09 -5.77 18.27
C ALA A 183 -7.56 -5.34 18.24
N ILE A 184 -7.89 -4.19 18.83
CA ILE A 184 -9.25 -3.62 18.81
C ILE A 184 -9.52 -2.73 17.58
N GLY A 185 -8.54 -2.63 16.65
CA GLY A 185 -8.71 -1.91 15.39
C GLY A 185 -8.59 -0.38 15.45
N LEU A 186 -8.13 0.18 16.57
CA LEU A 186 -8.00 1.62 16.77
C LEU A 186 -6.64 2.20 16.33
N GLU A 187 -5.90 1.49 15.48
CA GLU A 187 -4.62 1.98 14.94
C GLU A 187 -4.79 3.32 14.19
N PHE A 188 -5.94 3.54 13.51
CA PHE A 188 -6.24 4.80 12.85
C PHE A 188 -6.38 5.96 13.84
N ALA A 189 -7.01 5.73 15.00
CA ALA A 189 -7.18 6.76 16.04
C ALA A 189 -5.84 7.09 16.71
N TRP A 190 -5.02 6.08 17.01
CA TRP A 190 -3.65 6.27 17.49
C TRP A 190 -2.84 7.14 16.53
N ARG A 191 -2.96 6.85 15.23
CA ARG A 191 -2.26 7.59 14.19
C ARG A 191 -2.77 9.02 14.06
N LEU A 192 -4.05 9.27 14.31
CA LEU A 192 -4.62 10.62 14.33
C LEU A 192 -4.08 11.45 15.49
N VAL A 193 -3.95 10.85 16.68
CA VAL A 193 -3.35 11.50 17.86
C VAL A 193 -1.88 11.79 17.63
N SER A 194 -1.13 10.85 17.05
CA SER A 194 0.31 11.00 16.77
C SER A 194 0.61 11.95 15.60
N GLU A 195 -0.32 12.09 14.66
CA GLU A 195 -0.18 12.85 13.42
C GLU A 195 -1.47 13.66 13.13
N PRO A 196 -1.76 14.76 13.89
CA PRO A 196 -3.04 15.47 13.81
C PRO A 196 -3.39 16.03 12.42
N TRP A 197 -2.38 16.34 11.59
CA TRP A 197 -2.60 16.78 10.21
C TRP A 197 -3.32 15.74 9.33
N ARG A 198 -3.35 14.47 9.74
CA ARG A 198 -4.09 13.41 9.05
C ARG A 198 -5.61 13.53 9.16
N ILE A 199 -6.12 14.42 10.01
CA ILE A 199 -7.56 14.62 10.16
C ILE A 199 -8.25 14.90 8.81
N ARG A 200 -7.59 15.67 7.93
CA ARG A 200 -8.11 15.96 6.59
C ARG A 200 -8.28 14.71 5.73
N ARG A 201 -7.36 13.74 5.88
CA ARG A 201 -7.42 12.46 5.14
C ARG A 201 -8.41 11.49 5.78
N GLN A 202 -8.48 11.47 7.10
CA GLN A 202 -9.36 10.59 7.86
C GLN A 202 -10.80 11.09 7.96
N ALA A 203 -11.08 12.34 7.59
CA ALA A 203 -12.43 12.90 7.51
C ALA A 203 -13.36 12.08 6.56
N VAL A 204 -12.81 11.29 5.67
CA VAL A 204 -13.58 10.39 4.80
C VAL A 204 -14.09 9.12 5.51
N LEU A 205 -13.53 8.75 6.67
CA LEU A 205 -13.86 7.50 7.36
C LEU A 205 -15.32 7.44 7.86
N PRO A 206 -15.89 8.49 8.46
CA PRO A 206 -17.32 8.50 8.83
C PRO A 206 -18.22 8.30 7.62
N HIS A 207 -17.92 8.96 6.49
CA HIS A 207 -18.68 8.81 5.26
C HIS A 207 -18.52 7.40 4.69
N PHE A 208 -17.33 6.81 4.71
CA PHE A 208 -17.13 5.41 4.35
C PHE A 208 -17.98 4.48 5.22
N ALA A 209 -17.96 4.67 6.56
CA ALA A 209 -18.73 3.83 7.48
C ALA A 209 -20.24 3.92 7.22
N PHE A 210 -20.75 5.11 6.94
CA PHE A 210 -22.16 5.32 6.56
C PHE A 210 -22.50 4.54 5.28
N LEU A 211 -21.72 4.71 4.22
CA LEU A 211 -21.96 4.02 2.93
C LEU A 211 -21.85 2.49 3.05
N ALA A 212 -20.87 2.00 3.80
CA ALA A 212 -20.70 0.58 4.07
C ALA A 212 -21.90 0.03 4.85
N GLY A 213 -22.43 0.78 5.82
CA GLY A 213 -23.65 0.44 6.55
C GLY A 213 -24.88 0.34 5.63
N CYS A 214 -25.08 1.33 4.75
CA CYS A 214 -26.16 1.30 3.77
C CYS A 214 -26.08 0.08 2.83
N GLU A 215 -24.87 -0.25 2.35
CA GLU A 215 -24.65 -1.43 1.49
C GLU A 215 -24.97 -2.74 2.23
N VAL A 216 -24.51 -2.89 3.47
CA VAL A 216 -24.81 -4.06 4.32
C VAL A 216 -26.31 -4.24 4.54
N ILE A 217 -27.03 -3.14 4.83
CA ILE A 217 -28.48 -3.17 5.02
C ILE A 217 -29.20 -3.50 3.72
N GLY A 218 -28.78 -2.89 2.62
CA GLY A 218 -29.34 -3.15 1.28
C GLY A 218 -29.23 -4.63 0.91
N ARG A 219 -28.06 -5.24 1.03
CA ARG A 219 -27.83 -6.67 0.74
C ARG A 219 -28.67 -7.60 1.62
N ARG A 220 -28.83 -7.26 2.90
CA ARG A 220 -29.70 -8.06 3.80
C ARG A 220 -31.18 -8.04 3.38
N ARG A 221 -31.66 -6.94 2.76
CA ARG A 221 -33.04 -6.82 2.27
C ARG A 221 -33.27 -7.53 0.95
N THR A 222 -32.24 -7.64 0.10
CA THR A 222 -32.33 -8.28 -1.22
C THR A 222 -32.02 -9.78 -1.21
N GLY A 223 -31.64 -10.35 -0.05
CA GLY A 223 -31.40 -11.79 0.10
C GLY A 223 -30.16 -12.34 -0.59
N HIS A 224 -29.24 -11.45 -0.97
CA HIS A 224 -27.95 -11.80 -1.63
C HIS A 224 -26.78 -11.66 -0.67
#